data_7a489d07a883f0750e75f7bc1f914aa4
#
_entry.id   7a489d07a883f0750e75f7bc1f914aa4
#
_cell.length_a   1.000
_cell.length_b   1.000
_cell.length_c   1.000
_cell.angle_alpha   90.00
_cell.angle_beta   90.00
_cell.angle_gamma   90.00
#
_symmetry.space_group_name_H-M   'P 1'
#
loop_
_entity.id
_entity.type
_entity.pdbx_description
1 polymer ?
#
loop_
_entity_poly.entity_id
_entity_poly.type
_entity_poly.pdbx_seq_one_letter_code
_entity_poly.pdbx_strand_id
1 'polypeptide(L)'
;MPQINDLSRSLTAFEQDQTLVVVIEVSLSSWLVGGALPGVARQPMKKLGPDKDVLLALIWRWKDEASRSGRDIRRVCVAYEAGRDGFWLARSLLEHGIETYVIHSASVSVSREQRRAKTDRLDTELLKRAFLGWLRGERGHCSMVAIPTIQEEDARRPNREREKLVGDRTRVINRIKATLIRFGIRTFKPTLRKAEERLKELRTAEGVPLLENTRGELLRDIARLRMIQEQIKEIEQRRLRDLEASSAKPGPHAMVRLIARVVGIGIETADMLVHEILSRNLRDRQALARYAGLTGSPDESGSRRREKGLSRSGNARVRRGMIQLAWRFLQFQKDSALARWYRERTADRRSSTRKTMIVALARKLLIALWLLVTTGQIPEGASLRPAI
;
A
#
# COMPACT_ATOMS: atom_id res chain seq x y z
N MET A 1 -13.33 -19.22 -3.59
CA MET A 1 -13.71 -18.00 -4.32
C MET A 1 -12.71 -16.91 -4.02
N PRO A 2 -12.28 -16.06 -4.98
CA PRO A 2 -11.39 -14.96 -4.64
C PRO A 2 -12.06 -14.02 -3.65
N GLN A 3 -11.33 -13.65 -2.58
CA GLN A 3 -11.83 -12.73 -1.59
C GLN A 3 -12.05 -11.34 -2.20
N ILE A 4 -13.20 -10.72 -1.88
CA ILE A 4 -13.47 -9.35 -2.27
C ILE A 4 -12.62 -8.41 -1.40
N ASN A 5 -11.85 -7.53 -2.04
CA ASN A 5 -11.07 -6.52 -1.35
C ASN A 5 -11.96 -5.33 -0.91
N ASP A 6 -11.61 -4.71 0.21
CA ASP A 6 -12.31 -3.53 0.77
C ASP A 6 -13.80 -3.81 1.06
N LEU A 7 -14.05 -4.84 1.85
CA LEU A 7 -15.40 -5.17 2.31
C LEU A 7 -15.72 -4.40 3.60
N SER A 8 -16.68 -3.50 3.54
CA SER A 8 -17.08 -2.63 4.67
C SER A 8 -18.06 -3.27 5.65
N ARG A 9 -18.56 -4.48 5.36
CA ARG A 9 -19.44 -5.29 6.22
C ARG A 9 -19.39 -6.73 5.79
N SER A 10 -19.72 -7.66 6.70
CA SER A 10 -19.91 -9.06 6.36
C SER A 10 -21.11 -9.24 5.41
N LEU A 11 -20.98 -10.16 4.46
CA LEU A 11 -22.08 -10.63 3.62
C LEU A 11 -22.64 -11.97 4.10
N THR A 12 -21.97 -12.62 5.04
CA THR A 12 -22.40 -13.89 5.67
C THR A 12 -23.19 -13.57 6.92
N ALA A 13 -24.32 -14.21 7.12
CA ALA A 13 -25.12 -14.08 8.33
C ALA A 13 -24.31 -14.45 9.58
N PHE A 14 -24.47 -13.65 10.63
CA PHE A 14 -23.78 -13.87 11.91
C PHE A 14 -24.71 -14.50 12.92
N GLU A 15 -24.41 -15.74 13.28
CA GLU A 15 -25.11 -16.49 14.32
C GLU A 15 -24.31 -16.43 15.62
N GLN A 16 -24.69 -15.54 16.51
CA GLN A 16 -23.93 -15.23 17.73
C GLN A 16 -23.74 -16.45 18.61
N ASP A 17 -24.73 -17.31 18.74
CA ASP A 17 -24.70 -18.49 19.61
C ASP A 17 -23.89 -19.67 19.06
N GLN A 18 -23.53 -19.62 17.77
CA GLN A 18 -22.79 -20.68 17.08
C GLN A 18 -21.40 -20.22 16.60
N THR A 19 -21.03 -18.97 16.88
CA THR A 19 -19.79 -18.38 16.36
C THR A 19 -18.87 -17.97 17.51
N LEU A 20 -17.72 -18.62 17.63
CA LEU A 20 -16.61 -18.14 18.47
C LEU A 20 -15.90 -17.01 17.74
N VAL A 21 -15.82 -15.83 18.34
CA VAL A 21 -15.13 -14.67 17.77
C VAL A 21 -13.86 -14.38 18.58
N VAL A 22 -12.73 -14.27 17.89
CA VAL A 22 -11.42 -13.99 18.49
C VAL A 22 -10.79 -12.80 17.78
N VAL A 23 -10.20 -11.90 18.53
CA VAL A 23 -9.38 -10.79 18.00
C VAL A 23 -7.99 -10.83 18.59
N ILE A 24 -7.01 -10.38 17.81
CA ILE A 24 -5.61 -10.42 18.20
C ILE A 24 -4.99 -9.06 17.97
N GLU A 25 -4.48 -8.45 19.02
CA GLU A 25 -3.54 -7.33 18.93
C GLU A 25 -2.13 -7.90 18.82
N VAL A 26 -1.53 -7.75 17.63
CA VAL A 26 -0.27 -8.40 17.26
C VAL A 26 0.90 -7.46 17.49
N SER A 27 1.90 -7.88 18.27
CA SER A 27 3.16 -7.15 18.43
C SER A 27 4.37 -8.09 18.29
N LEU A 28 5.56 -7.52 18.18
CA LEU A 28 6.80 -8.32 18.01
C LEU A 28 7.10 -9.24 19.18
N SER A 29 6.74 -8.84 20.40
CA SER A 29 7.13 -9.54 21.63
C SER A 29 5.98 -10.31 22.27
N SER A 30 4.74 -9.95 21.95
CA SER A 30 3.56 -10.59 22.56
C SER A 30 2.31 -10.32 21.76
N TRP A 31 1.36 -11.22 21.85
CA TRP A 31 0.03 -11.10 21.28
C TRP A 31 -1.01 -11.01 22.41
N LEU A 32 -1.89 -10.02 22.35
CA LEU A 32 -3.03 -9.94 23.25
C LEU A 32 -4.27 -10.46 22.52
N VAL A 33 -4.80 -11.58 22.99
CA VAL A 33 -5.89 -12.32 22.36
C VAL A 33 -7.16 -12.10 23.16
N GLY A 34 -8.19 -11.53 22.55
CA GLY A 34 -9.50 -11.32 23.16
C GLY A 34 -10.56 -12.21 22.52
N GLY A 35 -11.38 -12.88 23.33
CA GLY A 35 -12.45 -13.75 22.85
C GLY A 35 -13.84 -13.21 23.15
N ALA A 36 -14.83 -13.56 22.30
CA ALA A 36 -16.25 -13.51 22.61
C ALA A 36 -16.80 -14.91 22.44
N LEU A 37 -17.05 -15.58 23.59
CA LEU A 37 -17.46 -16.97 23.65
C LEU A 37 -18.96 -17.08 23.85
N PRO A 38 -19.68 -17.76 22.96
CA PRO A 38 -21.12 -18.01 23.14
C PRO A 38 -21.41 -18.80 24.44
N GLY A 39 -22.44 -18.37 25.15
CA GLY A 39 -22.86 -19.03 26.40
C GLY A 39 -21.98 -18.79 27.61
N VAL A 40 -20.87 -18.07 27.46
CA VAL A 40 -19.95 -17.75 28.57
C VAL A 40 -20.05 -16.26 28.91
N ALA A 41 -20.39 -15.97 30.18
CA ALA A 41 -20.59 -14.58 30.62
C ALA A 41 -19.29 -13.75 30.60
N ARG A 42 -18.13 -14.38 30.86
CA ARG A 42 -16.83 -13.72 30.83
C ARG A 42 -16.36 -13.44 29.40
N GLN A 43 -15.70 -12.34 29.25
CA GLN A 43 -15.02 -11.96 27.99
C GLN A 43 -13.51 -12.21 28.17
N PRO A 44 -12.99 -13.40 27.82
CA PRO A 44 -11.61 -13.75 28.13
C PRO A 44 -10.64 -12.90 27.32
N MET A 45 -9.53 -12.56 27.99
CA MET A 45 -8.38 -11.90 27.37
C MET A 45 -7.11 -12.58 27.87
N LYS A 46 -6.23 -12.99 26.96
CA LYS A 46 -5.00 -13.72 27.28
C LYS A 46 -3.81 -13.13 26.52
N LYS A 47 -2.73 -12.86 27.24
CA LYS A 47 -1.45 -12.48 26.65
C LYS A 47 -0.65 -13.75 26.36
N LEU A 48 -0.11 -13.84 25.11
CA LEU A 48 0.71 -14.93 24.63
C LEU A 48 2.03 -14.40 24.08
N GLY A 49 3.04 -15.26 24.00
CA GLY A 49 4.17 -15.05 23.09
C GLY A 49 3.71 -15.12 21.63
N PRO A 50 4.54 -14.65 20.67
CA PRO A 50 4.22 -14.69 19.23
C PRO A 50 4.39 -16.11 18.66
N ASP A 51 3.57 -17.02 19.12
CA ASP A 51 3.57 -18.45 18.77
C ASP A 51 2.18 -18.87 18.29
N LYS A 52 2.12 -19.38 17.04
CA LYS A 52 0.88 -19.79 16.38
C LYS A 52 0.27 -21.04 17.01
N ASP A 53 1.09 -21.96 17.51
CA ASP A 53 0.62 -23.24 18.05
C ASP A 53 0.00 -23.03 19.43
N VAL A 54 0.58 -22.13 20.23
CA VAL A 54 -0.01 -21.68 21.51
C VAL A 54 -1.31 -20.91 21.26
N LEU A 55 -1.38 -20.11 20.21
CA LEU A 55 -2.61 -19.42 19.79
C LEU A 55 -3.70 -20.42 19.38
N LEU A 56 -3.38 -21.40 18.54
CA LEU A 56 -4.31 -22.45 18.12
C LEU A 56 -4.84 -23.24 19.31
N ALA A 57 -3.95 -23.66 20.22
CA ALA A 57 -4.34 -24.34 21.45
C ALA A 57 -5.30 -23.50 22.32
N LEU A 58 -5.07 -22.17 22.40
CA LEU A 58 -5.98 -21.26 23.09
C LEU A 58 -7.36 -21.18 22.42
N ILE A 59 -7.39 -21.05 21.09
CA ILE A 59 -8.65 -20.97 20.32
C ILE A 59 -9.47 -22.24 20.49
N TRP A 60 -8.85 -23.40 20.35
CA TRP A 60 -9.53 -24.69 20.55
C TRP A 60 -10.03 -24.87 21.97
N ARG A 61 -9.23 -24.51 22.96
CA ARG A 61 -9.69 -24.53 24.37
C ARG A 61 -10.91 -23.63 24.59
N TRP A 62 -10.95 -22.45 23.98
CA TRP A 62 -12.12 -21.57 24.09
C TRP A 62 -13.33 -22.10 23.34
N LYS A 63 -13.14 -22.81 22.24
CA LYS A 63 -14.22 -23.51 21.53
C LYS A 63 -14.81 -24.60 22.43
N ASP A 64 -13.96 -25.40 23.05
CA ASP A 64 -14.40 -26.47 24.00
C ASP A 64 -15.13 -25.89 25.21
N GLU A 65 -14.67 -24.74 25.73
CA GLU A 65 -15.33 -24.05 26.84
C GLU A 65 -16.75 -23.59 26.45
N ALA A 66 -16.91 -23.00 25.28
CA ALA A 66 -18.21 -22.62 24.78
C ALA A 66 -19.12 -23.83 24.50
N SER A 67 -18.57 -24.93 24.00
CA SER A 67 -19.33 -26.17 23.79
C SER A 67 -19.82 -26.80 25.13
N ARG A 68 -18.97 -26.76 26.16
CA ARG A 68 -19.37 -27.23 27.53
C ARG A 68 -20.45 -26.34 28.15
N SER A 69 -20.60 -25.08 27.72
CA SER A 69 -21.70 -24.21 28.16
C SER A 69 -23.02 -24.48 27.43
N GLY A 70 -23.10 -25.56 26.64
CA GLY A 70 -24.30 -25.98 25.90
C GLY A 70 -24.50 -25.32 24.55
N ARG A 71 -23.42 -24.77 23.96
CA ARG A 71 -23.47 -24.11 22.62
C ARG A 71 -22.82 -25.00 21.54
N ASP A 72 -23.50 -25.14 20.41
CA ASP A 72 -22.95 -25.83 19.23
C ASP A 72 -22.11 -24.85 18.38
N ILE A 73 -20.79 -24.86 18.59
CA ILE A 73 -19.87 -23.92 17.90
C ILE A 73 -19.51 -24.46 16.51
N ARG A 74 -20.18 -23.97 15.49
CA ARG A 74 -20.00 -24.34 14.09
C ARG A 74 -18.99 -23.44 13.36
N ARG A 75 -18.74 -22.23 13.87
CA ARG A 75 -17.91 -21.23 13.22
C ARG A 75 -16.91 -20.62 14.20
N VAL A 76 -15.66 -20.50 13.75
CA VAL A 76 -14.60 -19.79 14.48
C VAL A 76 -14.08 -18.67 13.60
N CYS A 77 -14.27 -17.43 14.03
CA CYS A 77 -13.84 -16.23 13.32
C CYS A 77 -12.72 -15.54 14.07
N VAL A 78 -11.57 -15.38 13.42
CA VAL A 78 -10.42 -14.66 13.98
C VAL A 78 -10.17 -13.37 13.18
N ALA A 79 -9.87 -12.27 13.86
CA ALA A 79 -9.45 -11.05 13.21
C ALA A 79 -8.26 -10.40 13.91
N TYR A 80 -7.39 -9.76 13.11
CA TYR A 80 -6.34 -8.90 13.61
C TYR A 80 -6.12 -7.70 12.66
N GLU A 81 -5.43 -6.69 13.15
CA GLU A 81 -5.19 -5.47 12.38
C GLU A 81 -4.03 -5.64 11.40
N ALA A 82 -4.22 -5.15 10.16
CA ALA A 82 -3.15 -5.16 9.15
C ALA A 82 -1.97 -4.30 9.63
N GLY A 83 -0.84 -4.95 9.85
CA GLY A 83 0.33 -4.32 10.43
C GLY A 83 1.65 -4.84 9.86
N ARG A 84 2.70 -4.74 10.67
CA ARG A 84 4.07 -5.13 10.35
C ARG A 84 4.21 -6.64 10.11
N ASP A 85 3.46 -7.44 10.84
CA ASP A 85 3.51 -8.90 10.80
C ASP A 85 2.99 -9.49 9.48
N GLY A 86 2.31 -8.68 8.66
CA GLY A 86 1.83 -9.09 7.34
C GLY A 86 0.66 -10.06 7.42
N PHE A 87 0.66 -11.08 6.53
CA PHE A 87 -0.48 -11.97 6.33
C PHE A 87 -0.18 -13.44 6.63
N TRP A 88 1.01 -13.77 7.11
CA TRP A 88 1.41 -15.16 7.35
C TRP A 88 0.51 -15.84 8.37
N LEU A 89 0.16 -15.14 9.46
CA LEU A 89 -0.72 -15.66 10.51
C LEU A 89 -2.11 -15.96 9.96
N ALA A 90 -2.67 -15.05 9.13
CA ALA A 90 -3.97 -15.26 8.52
C ALA A 90 -3.97 -16.48 7.59
N ARG A 91 -2.93 -16.66 6.78
CA ARG A 91 -2.81 -17.86 5.92
C ARG A 91 -2.72 -19.13 6.76
N SER A 92 -1.91 -19.13 7.81
CA SER A 92 -1.76 -20.28 8.69
C SER A 92 -3.08 -20.65 9.40
N LEU A 93 -3.83 -19.67 9.91
CA LEU A 93 -5.12 -19.93 10.54
C LEU A 93 -6.15 -20.47 9.53
N LEU A 94 -6.17 -19.95 8.30
CA LEU A 94 -7.02 -20.46 7.22
C LEU A 94 -6.70 -21.91 6.85
N GLU A 95 -5.42 -22.31 6.83
CA GLU A 95 -4.97 -23.70 6.62
C GLU A 95 -5.50 -24.65 7.70
N HIS A 96 -5.73 -24.16 8.92
CA HIS A 96 -6.32 -24.92 10.02
C HIS A 96 -7.87 -24.84 10.06
N GLY A 97 -8.50 -24.36 9.00
CA GLY A 97 -9.96 -24.26 8.89
C GLY A 97 -10.59 -23.14 9.75
N ILE A 98 -9.79 -22.21 10.25
CA ILE A 98 -10.25 -21.05 11.01
C ILE A 98 -10.52 -19.89 10.06
N GLU A 99 -11.75 -19.39 10.06
CA GLU A 99 -12.15 -18.25 9.25
C GLU A 99 -11.44 -16.98 9.73
N THR A 100 -10.51 -16.45 8.94
CA THR A 100 -9.62 -15.37 9.37
C THR A 100 -9.78 -14.12 8.54
N TYR A 101 -9.78 -12.98 9.21
CA TYR A 101 -9.93 -11.65 8.66
C TYR A 101 -8.78 -10.74 9.05
N VAL A 102 -8.34 -9.90 8.12
CA VAL A 102 -7.35 -8.86 8.40
C VAL A 102 -8.04 -7.51 8.27
N ILE A 103 -8.11 -6.79 9.37
CA ILE A 103 -8.81 -5.50 9.46
C ILE A 103 -7.89 -4.39 8.93
N HIS A 104 -8.46 -3.50 8.12
CA HIS A 104 -7.74 -2.31 7.64
C HIS A 104 -7.63 -1.30 8.79
N SER A 105 -6.42 -1.06 9.29
CA SER A 105 -6.12 -0.23 10.48
C SER A 105 -6.84 1.13 10.48
N ALA A 106 -6.80 1.85 9.35
CA ALA A 106 -7.43 3.16 9.24
C ALA A 106 -8.96 3.12 9.14
N SER A 107 -9.60 1.94 9.15
CA SER A 107 -11.05 1.79 9.06
C SER A 107 -11.73 1.59 10.41
N VAL A 108 -10.98 1.30 11.46
CA VAL A 108 -11.53 1.13 12.81
C VAL A 108 -11.91 2.50 13.37
N SER A 109 -13.17 2.65 13.77
CA SER A 109 -13.67 3.88 14.34
C SER A 109 -13.18 4.04 15.79
N VAL A 110 -12.38 5.06 16.06
CA VAL A 110 -11.89 5.37 17.40
C VAL A 110 -12.82 6.36 18.09
N SER A 111 -13.29 6.03 19.30
CA SER A 111 -14.08 6.94 20.13
C SER A 111 -13.29 8.22 20.45
N ARG A 112 -13.99 9.39 20.46
CA ARG A 112 -13.37 10.67 20.79
C ARG A 112 -12.83 10.70 22.22
N GLU A 113 -13.46 10.01 23.14
CA GLU A 113 -13.08 9.94 24.57
C GLU A 113 -11.80 9.13 24.80
N GLN A 114 -11.54 8.14 23.97
CA GLN A 114 -10.40 7.22 24.11
C GLN A 114 -9.15 7.66 23.33
N ARG A 115 -9.17 8.79 22.62
CA ARG A 115 -8.03 9.24 21.78
C ARG A 115 -6.72 9.48 22.52
N ARG A 116 -6.75 9.68 23.83
CA ARG A 116 -5.55 9.97 24.65
C ARG A 116 -5.05 8.79 25.48
N ALA A 117 -5.88 7.77 25.71
CA ALA A 117 -5.49 6.57 26.42
C ALA A 117 -5.23 5.44 25.43
N LYS A 118 -3.98 5.02 25.28
CA LYS A 118 -3.60 3.89 24.42
C LYS A 118 -3.04 2.78 25.30
N THR A 119 -3.76 1.66 25.36
CA THR A 119 -3.27 0.42 25.97
C THR A 119 -3.69 -0.75 25.08
N ASP A 120 -2.87 -1.78 25.00
CA ASP A 120 -3.16 -2.97 24.18
C ASP A 120 -4.53 -3.59 24.53
N ARG A 121 -4.96 -3.49 25.78
CA ARG A 121 -6.27 -3.96 26.24
C ARG A 121 -7.42 -3.15 25.60
N LEU A 122 -7.32 -1.83 25.60
CA LEU A 122 -8.34 -0.96 25.00
C LEU A 122 -8.38 -1.16 23.47
N ASP A 123 -7.22 -1.29 22.85
CA ASP A 123 -7.11 -1.54 21.41
C ASP A 123 -7.73 -2.90 21.05
N THR A 124 -7.49 -3.95 21.86
CA THR A 124 -8.13 -5.27 21.67
C THR A 124 -9.65 -5.22 21.84
N GLU A 125 -10.16 -4.50 22.84
CA GLU A 125 -11.61 -4.34 23.03
C GLU A 125 -12.27 -3.54 21.90
N LEU A 126 -11.62 -2.49 21.44
CA LEU A 126 -12.09 -1.70 20.31
C LEU A 126 -12.12 -2.54 19.04
N LEU A 127 -11.06 -3.31 18.78
CA LEU A 127 -10.96 -4.23 17.66
C LEU A 127 -12.08 -5.27 17.69
N LYS A 128 -12.35 -5.85 18.88
CA LYS A 128 -13.43 -6.82 19.08
C LYS A 128 -14.81 -6.22 18.76
N ARG A 129 -15.11 -5.02 19.27
CA ARG A 129 -16.36 -4.31 18.96
C ARG A 129 -16.51 -4.04 17.48
N ALA A 130 -15.46 -3.54 16.85
CA ALA A 130 -15.46 -3.25 15.42
C ALA A 130 -15.70 -4.52 14.60
N PHE A 131 -15.05 -5.62 14.95
CA PHE A 131 -15.20 -6.88 14.26
C PHE A 131 -16.60 -7.50 14.45
N LEU A 132 -17.14 -7.48 15.66
CA LEU A 132 -18.51 -7.95 15.94
C LEU A 132 -19.55 -7.14 15.15
N GLY A 133 -19.46 -5.81 15.12
CA GLY A 133 -20.34 -4.98 14.30
C GLY A 133 -20.22 -5.30 12.82
N TRP A 134 -18.99 -5.52 12.32
CA TRP A 134 -18.79 -5.93 10.94
C TRP A 134 -19.43 -7.30 10.63
N LEU A 135 -19.26 -8.30 11.52
CA LEU A 135 -19.88 -9.63 11.38
C LEU A 135 -21.42 -9.56 11.35
N ARG A 136 -22.02 -8.66 12.11
CA ARG A 136 -23.47 -8.39 12.08
C ARG A 136 -23.96 -7.70 10.80
N GLY A 137 -23.05 -7.37 9.88
CA GLY A 137 -23.36 -6.66 8.66
C GLY A 137 -23.53 -5.15 8.83
N GLU A 138 -23.17 -4.58 9.97
CA GLU A 138 -23.23 -3.15 10.26
C GLU A 138 -22.13 -2.40 9.49
N ARG A 139 -22.48 -1.23 8.93
CA ARG A 139 -21.52 -0.39 8.21
C ARG A 139 -20.81 0.57 9.16
N GLY A 140 -19.54 0.92 8.83
CA GLY A 140 -18.82 1.97 9.53
C GLY A 140 -18.00 1.50 10.74
N HIS A 141 -18.03 0.23 11.10
CA HIS A 141 -17.22 -0.32 12.18
C HIS A 141 -15.77 -0.57 11.74
N CYS A 142 -15.59 -1.34 10.69
CA CYS A 142 -14.29 -1.58 10.06
C CYS A 142 -14.46 -2.12 8.63
N SER A 143 -13.35 -2.27 7.91
CA SER A 143 -13.30 -2.93 6.60
C SER A 143 -12.18 -3.94 6.54
N MET A 144 -12.35 -5.00 5.75
CA MET A 144 -11.38 -6.08 5.63
C MET A 144 -10.43 -5.85 4.46
N VAL A 145 -9.19 -6.28 4.65
CA VAL A 145 -8.16 -6.34 3.59
C VAL A 145 -8.11 -7.78 3.09
N ALA A 146 -8.10 -7.98 1.78
CA ALA A 146 -7.90 -9.32 1.24
C ALA A 146 -6.50 -9.84 1.59
N ILE A 147 -6.45 -11.08 2.01
CA ILE A 147 -5.24 -11.79 2.37
C ILE A 147 -4.56 -12.22 1.07
N PRO A 148 -3.36 -11.73 0.75
CA PRO A 148 -2.65 -12.14 -0.45
C PRO A 148 -2.08 -13.56 -0.29
N THR A 149 -1.95 -14.26 -1.40
CA THR A 149 -1.13 -15.47 -1.46
C THR A 149 0.35 -15.12 -1.26
N ILE A 150 1.18 -16.13 -0.96
CA ILE A 150 2.64 -15.92 -0.87
C ILE A 150 3.19 -15.39 -2.20
N GLN A 151 2.71 -15.93 -3.32
CA GLN A 151 3.12 -15.52 -4.66
C GLN A 151 2.73 -14.07 -4.97
N GLU A 152 1.52 -13.64 -4.60
CA GLU A 152 1.09 -12.26 -4.77
C GLU A 152 1.89 -11.29 -3.88
N GLU A 153 2.31 -11.74 -2.69
CA GLU A 153 3.14 -10.95 -1.78
C GLU A 153 4.56 -10.80 -2.33
N ASP A 154 5.13 -11.90 -2.86
CA ASP A 154 6.44 -11.93 -3.48
C ASP A 154 6.48 -11.10 -4.77
N ALA A 155 5.48 -11.19 -5.62
CA ALA A 155 5.38 -10.40 -6.85
C ALA A 155 5.42 -8.87 -6.63
N ARG A 156 5.14 -8.38 -5.42
CA ARG A 156 5.28 -6.96 -5.04
C ARG A 156 6.69 -6.58 -4.60
N ARG A 157 7.55 -7.55 -4.27
CA ARG A 157 8.88 -7.30 -3.72
C ARG A 157 9.77 -6.48 -4.66
N PRO A 158 9.90 -6.81 -5.96
CA PRO A 158 10.77 -6.07 -6.86
C PRO A 158 10.42 -4.57 -6.96
N ASN A 159 9.12 -4.23 -7.01
CA ASN A 159 8.68 -2.84 -7.01
C ASN A 159 9.04 -2.10 -5.71
N ARG A 160 8.87 -2.76 -4.58
CA ARG A 160 9.12 -2.18 -3.26
C ARG A 160 10.60 -2.02 -3.00
N GLU A 161 11.41 -2.97 -3.44
CA GLU A 161 12.86 -2.90 -3.38
C GLU A 161 13.39 -1.77 -4.26
N ARG A 162 12.98 -1.74 -5.52
CA ARG A 162 13.36 -0.67 -6.45
C ARG A 162 13.00 0.72 -5.91
N GLU A 163 11.83 0.90 -5.31
CA GLU A 163 11.43 2.18 -4.69
C GLU A 163 12.38 2.58 -3.57
N LYS A 164 12.78 1.64 -2.70
CA LYS A 164 13.78 1.88 -1.64
C LYS A 164 15.13 2.28 -2.24
N LEU A 165 15.62 1.52 -3.22
CA LEU A 165 16.90 1.79 -3.88
C LEU A 165 16.91 3.16 -4.59
N VAL A 166 15.81 3.57 -5.23
CA VAL A 166 15.66 4.92 -5.81
C VAL A 166 15.71 5.99 -4.72
N GLY A 167 15.11 5.75 -3.57
CA GLY A 167 15.20 6.61 -2.39
C GLY A 167 16.65 6.69 -1.87
N ASP A 168 17.34 5.56 -1.73
CA ASP A 168 18.74 5.48 -1.28
C ASP A 168 19.68 6.21 -2.25
N ARG A 169 19.50 6.00 -3.56
CA ARG A 169 20.23 6.73 -4.60
C ARG A 169 20.11 8.24 -4.42
N THR A 170 18.90 8.73 -4.20
CA THR A 170 18.65 10.15 -4.01
C THR A 170 19.33 10.67 -2.75
N ARG A 171 19.27 9.91 -1.64
CA ARG A 171 19.95 10.28 -0.38
C ARG A 171 21.46 10.37 -0.54
N VAL A 172 22.09 9.38 -1.21
CA VAL A 172 23.53 9.39 -1.45
C VAL A 172 23.92 10.58 -2.33
N ILE A 173 23.21 10.83 -3.44
CA ILE A 173 23.45 11.99 -4.31
C ILE A 173 23.37 13.31 -3.52
N ASN A 174 22.35 13.46 -2.70
CA ASN A 174 22.18 14.68 -1.91
C ASN A 174 23.28 14.83 -0.84
N ARG A 175 23.72 13.75 -0.22
CA ARG A 175 24.84 13.75 0.73
C ARG A 175 26.14 14.20 0.07
N ILE A 176 26.49 13.60 -1.07
CA ILE A 176 27.68 14.01 -1.85
C ILE A 176 27.62 15.50 -2.18
N LYS A 177 26.48 15.97 -2.71
CA LYS A 177 26.32 17.39 -3.04
C LYS A 177 26.41 18.29 -1.80
N ALA A 178 25.81 17.91 -0.69
CA ALA A 178 25.85 18.69 0.55
C ALA A 178 27.27 18.78 1.11
N THR A 179 28.05 17.70 1.06
CA THR A 179 29.46 17.73 1.44
C THR A 179 30.26 18.68 0.54
N LEU A 180 30.10 18.58 -0.77
CA LEU A 180 30.84 19.42 -1.73
C LEU A 180 30.45 20.92 -1.67
N ILE A 181 29.20 21.25 -1.36
CA ILE A 181 28.74 22.64 -1.20
C ILE A 181 29.50 23.33 -0.05
N ARG A 182 29.89 22.63 1.02
CA ARG A 182 30.68 23.20 2.12
C ARG A 182 32.06 23.67 1.69
N PHE A 183 32.56 23.14 0.58
CA PHE A 183 33.84 23.53 -0.05
C PHE A 183 33.63 24.47 -1.27
N GLY A 184 32.42 25.06 -1.42
CA GLY A 184 32.10 25.95 -2.54
C GLY A 184 31.83 25.25 -3.87
N ILE A 185 31.85 23.94 -3.93
CA ILE A 185 31.69 23.15 -5.17
C ILE A 185 30.20 22.83 -5.39
N ARG A 186 29.58 23.44 -6.43
CA ARG A 186 28.14 23.32 -6.71
C ARG A 186 27.78 22.56 -7.98
N THR A 187 28.75 22.37 -8.89
CA THR A 187 28.50 21.87 -10.25
C THR A 187 28.77 20.38 -10.42
N PHE A 188 29.22 19.69 -9.36
CA PHE A 188 29.57 18.28 -9.42
C PHE A 188 28.34 17.38 -9.66
N LYS A 189 28.48 16.44 -10.58
CA LYS A 189 27.44 15.47 -10.95
C LYS A 189 27.89 14.05 -10.55
N PRO A 190 27.48 13.51 -9.40
CA PRO A 190 27.94 12.20 -8.90
C PRO A 190 27.55 11.00 -9.78
N THR A 191 26.53 11.18 -10.62
CA THR A 191 26.00 10.11 -11.49
C THR A 191 26.77 9.91 -12.78
N LEU A 192 27.73 10.76 -13.09
CA LEU A 192 28.55 10.61 -14.30
C LEU A 192 29.47 9.41 -14.20
N ARG A 193 29.72 8.73 -15.34
CA ARG A 193 30.60 7.56 -15.42
C ARG A 193 32.02 7.86 -14.88
N LYS A 194 32.55 9.05 -15.15
CA LYS A 194 33.88 9.51 -14.70
C LYS A 194 33.82 10.36 -13.41
N ALA A 195 32.81 10.14 -12.55
CA ALA A 195 32.66 10.93 -11.33
C ALA A 195 33.86 10.78 -10.37
N GLU A 196 34.45 9.58 -10.27
CA GLU A 196 35.64 9.31 -9.41
C GLU A 196 36.88 10.03 -9.90
N GLU A 197 37.13 10.02 -11.22
CA GLU A 197 38.26 10.73 -11.85
C GLU A 197 38.12 12.24 -11.62
N ARG A 198 36.91 12.77 -11.93
CA ARG A 198 36.59 14.19 -11.72
C ARG A 198 36.71 14.62 -10.26
N LEU A 199 36.39 13.74 -9.32
CA LEU A 199 36.51 14.05 -7.89
C LEU A 199 37.96 14.32 -7.47
N LYS A 200 38.91 13.62 -8.10
CA LYS A 200 40.36 13.81 -7.81
C LYS A 200 40.90 15.17 -8.27
N GLU A 201 40.23 15.75 -9.29
CA GLU A 201 40.64 17.03 -9.89
C GLU A 201 39.95 18.23 -9.21
N LEU A 202 38.96 17.98 -8.32
CA LEU A 202 38.21 19.05 -7.66
C LEU A 202 39.13 19.86 -6.71
N ARG A 203 38.91 21.16 -6.76
CA ARG A 203 39.49 22.11 -5.83
C ARG A 203 38.39 22.85 -5.08
N THR A 204 38.67 23.22 -3.84
CA THR A 204 37.79 24.02 -3.00
C THR A 204 37.69 25.45 -3.56
N ALA A 205 36.81 26.26 -3.01
CA ALA A 205 36.72 27.68 -3.36
C ALA A 205 38.02 28.45 -3.06
N GLU A 206 38.85 27.95 -2.13
CA GLU A 206 40.17 28.48 -1.78
C GLU A 206 41.27 27.97 -2.72
N GLY A 207 40.95 27.20 -3.77
CA GLY A 207 41.89 26.65 -4.73
C GLY A 207 42.69 25.40 -4.25
N VAL A 208 42.39 24.89 -3.05
CA VAL A 208 43.07 23.74 -2.46
C VAL A 208 42.40 22.43 -2.92
N PRO A 209 43.17 21.34 -3.19
CA PRO A 209 42.58 20.04 -3.45
C PRO A 209 41.76 19.53 -2.25
N LEU A 210 40.73 18.72 -2.51
CA LEU A 210 39.99 18.06 -1.44
C LEU A 210 40.93 17.21 -0.56
N LEU A 211 40.86 17.45 0.75
CA LEU A 211 41.68 16.74 1.74
C LEU A 211 41.32 15.25 1.77
N GLU A 212 42.27 14.44 2.22
CA GLU A 212 42.21 12.98 2.15
C GLU A 212 40.95 12.37 2.75
N ASN A 213 40.56 12.76 3.96
CA ASN A 213 39.37 12.22 4.64
C ASN A 213 38.10 12.53 3.88
N THR A 214 37.93 13.77 3.42
CA THR A 214 36.75 14.18 2.63
C THR A 214 36.69 13.47 1.28
N ARG A 215 37.85 13.36 0.62
CA ARG A 215 37.95 12.65 -0.66
C ARG A 215 37.64 11.16 -0.48
N GLY A 216 38.19 10.52 0.57
CA GLY A 216 37.91 9.12 0.91
C GLY A 216 36.42 8.87 1.22
N GLU A 217 35.76 9.75 1.97
CA GLU A 217 34.30 9.68 2.21
C GLU A 217 33.51 9.74 0.91
N LEU A 218 33.79 10.73 0.06
CA LEU A 218 33.09 10.93 -1.21
C LEU A 218 33.29 9.78 -2.19
N LEU A 219 34.51 9.18 -2.26
CA LEU A 219 34.78 7.99 -3.06
C LEU A 219 33.93 6.80 -2.59
N ARG A 220 33.85 6.57 -1.28
CA ARG A 220 32.97 5.51 -0.74
C ARG A 220 31.48 5.75 -1.06
N ASP A 221 31.04 6.99 -1.03
CA ASP A 221 29.67 7.33 -1.40
C ASP A 221 29.39 7.17 -2.90
N ILE A 222 30.36 7.49 -3.78
CA ILE A 222 30.26 7.21 -5.22
C ILE A 222 30.21 5.70 -5.47
N ALA A 223 31.01 4.90 -4.78
CA ALA A 223 30.99 3.44 -4.89
C ALA A 223 29.60 2.87 -4.47
N ARG A 224 29.04 3.35 -3.35
CA ARG A 224 27.67 3.00 -2.93
C ARG A 224 26.64 3.39 -4.00
N LEU A 225 26.77 4.60 -4.57
CA LEU A 225 25.87 5.06 -5.62
C LEU A 225 25.88 4.13 -6.84
N ARG A 226 27.05 3.67 -7.27
CA ARG A 226 27.21 2.72 -8.38
C ARG A 226 26.53 1.38 -8.07
N MET A 227 26.76 0.83 -6.89
CA MET A 227 26.13 -0.42 -6.44
C MET A 227 24.60 -0.30 -6.48
N ILE A 228 24.05 0.79 -5.94
CA ILE A 228 22.59 1.03 -5.95
C ILE A 228 22.06 1.14 -7.39
N GLN A 229 22.78 1.80 -8.28
CA GLN A 229 22.39 1.93 -9.69
C GLN A 229 22.37 0.59 -10.41
N GLU A 230 23.36 -0.28 -10.15
CA GLU A 230 23.43 -1.61 -10.74
C GLU A 230 22.28 -2.50 -10.24
N GLN A 231 21.99 -2.48 -8.93
CA GLN A 231 20.86 -3.20 -8.36
C GLN A 231 19.49 -2.75 -8.95
N ILE A 232 19.30 -1.44 -9.15
CA ILE A 232 18.10 -0.92 -9.82
C ILE A 232 18.02 -1.48 -11.24
N LYS A 233 19.10 -1.43 -11.99
CA LYS A 233 19.18 -1.92 -13.37
C LYS A 233 18.91 -3.42 -13.46
N GLU A 234 19.45 -4.21 -12.54
CA GLU A 234 19.21 -5.64 -12.45
C GLU A 234 17.73 -5.98 -12.28
N ILE A 235 17.05 -5.29 -11.34
CA ILE A 235 15.61 -5.46 -11.11
C ILE A 235 14.82 -5.10 -12.37
N GLU A 236 15.15 -3.99 -13.03
CA GLU A 236 14.50 -3.53 -14.25
C GLU A 236 14.70 -4.51 -15.42
N GLN A 237 15.92 -5.01 -15.60
CA GLN A 237 16.24 -5.99 -16.65
C GLN A 237 15.58 -7.35 -16.39
N ARG A 238 15.55 -7.82 -15.15
CA ARG A 238 14.86 -9.06 -14.81
C ARG A 238 13.37 -8.96 -15.15
N ARG A 239 12.72 -7.85 -14.79
CA ARG A 239 11.32 -7.60 -15.13
C ARG A 239 11.06 -7.63 -16.63
N LEU A 240 11.94 -7.04 -17.44
CA LEU A 240 11.81 -7.10 -18.89
C LEU A 240 11.87 -8.52 -19.39
N ARG A 241 12.88 -9.31 -18.95
CA ARG A 241 13.00 -10.72 -19.33
C ARG A 241 11.77 -11.54 -18.93
N ASP A 242 11.23 -11.32 -17.70
CA ASP A 242 10.04 -12.02 -17.22
C ASP A 242 8.81 -11.67 -18.06
N LEU A 243 8.67 -10.42 -18.49
CA LEU A 243 7.61 -9.98 -19.40
C LEU A 243 7.76 -10.60 -20.79
N GLU A 244 8.96 -10.64 -21.37
CA GLU A 244 9.24 -11.25 -22.67
C GLU A 244 8.99 -12.75 -22.66
N ALA A 245 9.44 -13.45 -21.60
CA ALA A 245 9.25 -14.89 -21.44
C ALA A 245 7.79 -15.28 -21.11
N SER A 246 6.96 -14.35 -20.63
CA SER A 246 5.59 -14.66 -20.24
C SER A 246 4.70 -14.89 -21.47
N SER A 247 3.92 -15.97 -21.42
CA SER A 247 2.94 -16.29 -22.47
C SER A 247 1.86 -15.21 -22.63
N ALA A 248 1.15 -15.23 -23.78
CA ALA A 248 0.00 -14.35 -24.03
C ALA A 248 -1.22 -14.65 -23.15
N LYS A 249 -1.12 -15.57 -22.18
CA LYS A 249 -2.21 -15.95 -21.28
C LYS A 249 -2.67 -14.76 -20.43
N PRO A 250 -3.98 -14.67 -20.12
CA PRO A 250 -4.49 -13.67 -19.20
C PRO A 250 -3.79 -13.74 -17.84
N GLY A 251 -3.42 -12.58 -17.29
CA GLY A 251 -2.74 -12.51 -16.00
C GLY A 251 -2.04 -11.18 -15.78
N PRO A 252 -1.29 -11.03 -14.68
CA PRO A 252 -0.62 -9.78 -14.34
C PRO A 252 0.30 -9.26 -15.45
N HIS A 253 1.09 -10.11 -16.09
CA HIS A 253 2.00 -9.69 -17.17
C HIS A 253 1.24 -9.16 -18.41
N ALA A 254 0.10 -9.77 -18.78
CA ALA A 254 -0.76 -9.24 -19.84
C ALA A 254 -1.32 -7.88 -19.49
N MET A 255 -1.73 -7.67 -18.23
CA MET A 255 -2.17 -6.35 -17.74
C MET A 255 -1.04 -5.32 -17.81
N VAL A 256 0.19 -5.69 -17.43
CA VAL A 256 1.36 -4.80 -17.52
C VAL A 256 1.60 -4.38 -18.97
N ARG A 257 1.62 -5.34 -19.92
CA ARG A 257 1.76 -5.02 -21.35
C ARG A 257 0.67 -4.09 -21.83
N LEU A 258 -0.58 -4.36 -21.47
CA LEU A 258 -1.72 -3.54 -21.89
C LEU A 258 -1.62 -2.10 -21.39
N ILE A 259 -1.29 -1.91 -20.10
CA ILE A 259 -1.15 -0.57 -19.50
C ILE A 259 0.07 0.16 -20.08
N ALA A 260 1.18 -0.53 -20.32
CA ALA A 260 2.39 0.05 -20.88
C ALA A 260 2.21 0.55 -22.32
N ARG A 261 1.16 0.11 -23.05
CA ARG A 261 0.78 0.67 -24.34
C ARG A 261 0.30 2.10 -24.23
N VAL A 262 -0.26 2.54 -23.13
CA VAL A 262 -0.70 3.94 -22.96
C VAL A 262 0.53 4.83 -22.98
N VAL A 263 0.61 5.73 -23.97
CA VAL A 263 1.75 6.64 -24.12
C VAL A 263 1.93 7.47 -22.86
N GLY A 264 3.16 7.52 -22.32
CA GLY A 264 3.46 8.16 -21.05
C GLY A 264 3.47 7.22 -19.84
N ILE A 265 3.01 5.96 -19.99
CA ILE A 265 3.15 4.92 -18.94
C ILE A 265 4.30 4.00 -19.34
N GLY A 266 5.32 3.92 -18.48
CA GLY A 266 6.42 2.97 -18.64
C GLY A 266 6.11 1.65 -17.91
N ILE A 267 6.87 0.60 -18.27
CA ILE A 267 6.73 -0.76 -17.71
C ILE A 267 6.81 -0.74 -16.18
N GLU A 268 7.75 0.01 -15.60
CA GLU A 268 7.92 0.13 -14.15
C GLU A 268 6.66 0.64 -13.43
N THR A 269 6.00 1.63 -14.03
CA THR A 269 4.77 2.18 -13.46
C THR A 269 3.59 1.23 -13.66
N ALA A 270 3.51 0.61 -14.84
CA ALA A 270 2.49 -0.39 -15.16
C ALA A 270 2.57 -1.59 -14.22
N ASP A 271 3.76 -2.15 -14.02
CA ASP A 271 4.02 -3.29 -13.15
C ASP A 271 3.69 -2.96 -11.68
N MET A 272 4.09 -1.79 -11.19
CA MET A 272 3.73 -1.33 -9.84
C MET A 272 2.19 -1.24 -9.68
N LEU A 273 1.49 -0.65 -10.65
CA LEU A 273 0.03 -0.53 -10.59
C LEU A 273 -0.66 -1.89 -10.63
N VAL A 274 -0.21 -2.80 -11.47
CA VAL A 274 -0.78 -4.14 -11.57
C VAL A 274 -0.62 -4.88 -10.24
N HIS A 275 0.60 -5.02 -9.74
CA HIS A 275 0.87 -5.81 -8.54
C HIS A 275 0.37 -5.18 -7.23
N GLU A 276 0.32 -3.85 -7.13
CA GLU A 276 -0.18 -3.20 -5.92
C GLU A 276 -1.71 -3.06 -5.90
N ILE A 277 -2.40 -2.91 -7.05
CA ILE A 277 -3.82 -2.61 -7.05
C ILE A 277 -4.65 -3.25 -8.18
N LEU A 278 -4.22 -3.27 -9.45
CA LEU A 278 -5.10 -3.60 -10.56
C LEU A 278 -5.40 -5.10 -10.73
N SER A 279 -4.53 -5.97 -10.20
CA SER A 279 -4.76 -7.43 -10.14
C SER A 279 -5.71 -7.83 -9.01
N ARG A 280 -6.13 -6.88 -8.14
CA ARG A 280 -7.02 -7.17 -7.02
C ARG A 280 -8.48 -7.21 -7.45
N ASN A 281 -9.24 -8.10 -6.83
CA ASN A 281 -10.70 -8.16 -7.00
C ASN A 281 -11.36 -7.06 -6.15
N LEU A 282 -11.42 -5.84 -6.69
CA LEU A 282 -12.07 -4.71 -6.06
C LEU A 282 -13.53 -4.62 -6.51
N ARG A 283 -14.43 -4.42 -5.56
CA ARG A 283 -15.88 -4.45 -5.79
C ARG A 283 -16.35 -3.39 -6.80
N ASP A 284 -15.81 -2.18 -6.70
CA ASP A 284 -16.23 -1.04 -7.50
C ASP A 284 -15.16 0.07 -7.55
N ARG A 285 -15.43 1.09 -8.35
CA ARG A 285 -14.56 2.28 -8.50
C ARG A 285 -14.34 3.07 -7.19
N GLN A 286 -15.26 2.97 -6.23
CA GLN A 286 -15.11 3.64 -4.93
C GLN A 286 -14.14 2.87 -4.04
N ALA A 287 -14.24 1.53 -4.02
CA ALA A 287 -13.30 0.65 -3.35
C ALA A 287 -11.87 0.81 -3.91
N LEU A 288 -11.74 0.90 -5.25
CA LEU A 288 -10.49 1.18 -5.93
C LEU A 288 -9.87 2.51 -5.45
N ALA A 289 -10.66 3.59 -5.43
CA ALA A 289 -10.18 4.92 -5.02
C ALA A 289 -9.81 4.97 -3.53
N ARG A 290 -10.59 4.30 -2.66
CA ARG A 290 -10.27 4.17 -1.22
C ARG A 290 -8.98 3.39 -1.00
N TYR A 291 -8.85 2.23 -1.65
CA TYR A 291 -7.63 1.44 -1.55
C TYR A 291 -6.38 2.22 -2.01
N ALA A 292 -6.49 3.00 -3.08
CA ALA A 292 -5.41 3.86 -3.54
C ALA A 292 -5.16 5.09 -2.63
N GLY A 293 -6.03 5.38 -1.67
CA GLY A 293 -5.96 6.58 -0.83
C GLY A 293 -6.17 7.89 -1.60
N LEU A 294 -6.97 7.83 -2.67
CA LEU A 294 -7.30 8.97 -3.52
C LEU A 294 -8.73 9.50 -3.26
N THR A 295 -9.24 9.28 -2.07
CA THR A 295 -10.52 9.82 -1.60
C THR A 295 -10.32 11.06 -0.75
N GLY A 296 -11.23 12.04 -0.89
CA GLY A 296 -11.25 13.22 -0.05
C GLY A 296 -11.73 12.92 1.38
N SER A 297 -11.50 13.86 2.28
CA SER A 297 -12.05 13.87 3.64
C SER A 297 -13.05 15.02 3.74
N PRO A 298 -14.33 14.79 3.48
CA PRO A 298 -15.34 15.82 3.65
C PRO A 298 -15.46 16.21 5.13
N ASP A 299 -15.60 17.50 5.37
CA ASP A 299 -15.89 18.10 6.66
C ASP A 299 -17.18 18.89 6.50
N GLU A 300 -18.28 18.27 6.88
CA GLU A 300 -19.62 18.81 6.70
C GLU A 300 -20.26 19.02 8.09
N SER A 301 -20.65 20.25 8.40
CA SER A 301 -21.40 20.58 9.59
C SER A 301 -22.44 21.64 9.27
N GLY A 302 -23.73 21.30 9.39
CA GLY A 302 -24.84 22.17 9.00
C GLY A 302 -24.74 22.58 7.54
N SER A 303 -24.80 23.88 7.25
CA SER A 303 -24.65 24.43 5.90
C SER A 303 -23.19 24.53 5.41
N ARG A 304 -22.22 24.27 6.27
CA ARG A 304 -20.79 24.41 5.95
C ARG A 304 -20.24 23.12 5.39
N ARG A 305 -19.82 23.17 4.12
CA ARG A 305 -19.17 22.05 3.44
C ARG A 305 -17.73 22.41 3.08
N ARG A 306 -16.75 21.68 3.62
CA ARG A 306 -15.33 21.88 3.36
C ARG A 306 -14.65 20.53 3.09
N GLU A 307 -13.76 20.49 2.11
CA GLU A 307 -12.85 19.35 1.90
C GLU A 307 -11.54 19.56 2.66
N LYS A 308 -11.18 18.63 3.55
CA LYS A 308 -9.90 18.65 4.29
C LYS A 308 -8.74 18.02 3.53
N GLY A 309 -8.90 17.78 2.23
CA GLY A 309 -7.91 17.11 1.39
C GLY A 309 -8.04 15.59 1.43
N LEU A 310 -6.94 14.86 1.17
CA LEU A 310 -6.97 13.40 1.14
C LEU A 310 -7.07 12.80 2.54
N SER A 311 -7.84 11.74 2.69
CA SER A 311 -7.99 10.97 3.93
C SER A 311 -6.68 10.36 4.44
N ARG A 312 -5.64 10.28 3.60
CA ARG A 312 -4.33 9.66 3.84
C ARG A 312 -4.37 8.17 4.20
N SER A 313 -5.54 7.56 4.23
CA SER A 313 -5.72 6.11 4.32
C SER A 313 -5.35 5.42 3.01
N GLY A 314 -5.30 4.08 2.99
CA GLY A 314 -5.03 3.31 1.79
C GLY A 314 -3.55 3.20 1.41
N ASN A 315 -3.29 2.69 0.21
CA ASN A 315 -1.93 2.38 -0.25
C ASN A 315 -1.17 3.66 -0.68
N ALA A 316 -0.27 4.14 0.19
CA ALA A 316 0.52 5.35 -0.03
C ALA A 316 1.44 5.25 -1.27
N ARG A 317 1.86 4.04 -1.66
CA ARG A 317 2.69 3.80 -2.85
C ARG A 317 1.90 4.05 -4.12
N VAL A 318 0.71 3.45 -4.21
CA VAL A 318 -0.22 3.68 -5.33
C VAL A 318 -0.59 5.15 -5.42
N ARG A 319 -0.93 5.79 -4.29
CA ARG A 319 -1.27 7.22 -4.26
C ARG A 319 -0.17 8.10 -4.84
N ARG A 320 1.08 7.93 -4.37
CA ARG A 320 2.23 8.70 -4.88
C ARG A 320 2.48 8.44 -6.37
N GLY A 321 2.50 7.17 -6.76
CA GLY A 321 2.70 6.76 -8.14
C GLY A 321 1.64 7.32 -9.08
N MET A 322 0.37 7.29 -8.67
CA MET A 322 -0.73 7.84 -9.47
C MET A 322 -0.68 9.36 -9.60
N ILE A 323 -0.30 10.09 -8.55
CA ILE A 323 -0.14 11.56 -8.63
C ILE A 323 1.01 11.92 -9.58
N GLN A 324 2.14 11.21 -9.52
CA GLN A 324 3.26 11.41 -10.45
C GLN A 324 2.87 11.03 -11.88
N LEU A 325 2.13 9.92 -12.04
CA LEU A 325 1.63 9.50 -13.33
C LEU A 325 0.65 10.53 -13.94
N ALA A 326 -0.22 11.12 -13.12
CA ALA A 326 -1.14 12.15 -13.60
C ALA A 326 -0.43 13.36 -14.19
N TRP A 327 0.66 13.84 -13.59
CA TRP A 327 1.50 14.89 -14.16
C TRP A 327 2.14 14.48 -15.50
N ARG A 328 2.68 13.26 -15.56
CA ARG A 328 3.25 12.71 -16.80
C ARG A 328 2.19 12.52 -17.86
N PHE A 329 1.01 12.05 -17.51
CA PHE A 329 -0.11 11.84 -18.41
C PHE A 329 -0.50 13.14 -19.13
N LEU A 330 -0.54 14.26 -18.43
CA LEU A 330 -0.81 15.59 -19.05
C LEU A 330 0.25 16.01 -20.08
N GLN A 331 1.49 15.55 -19.96
CA GLN A 331 2.56 15.86 -20.92
C GLN A 331 2.42 15.05 -22.20
N PHE A 332 2.05 13.76 -22.08
CA PHE A 332 2.05 12.83 -23.21
C PHE A 332 0.67 12.61 -23.83
N GLN A 333 -0.42 12.91 -23.12
CA GLN A 333 -1.80 12.66 -23.52
C GLN A 333 -2.61 13.96 -23.61
N LYS A 334 -2.06 14.94 -24.31
CA LYS A 334 -2.61 16.30 -24.36
C LYS A 334 -4.05 16.38 -24.87
N ASP A 335 -4.40 15.49 -25.80
CA ASP A 335 -5.71 15.49 -26.48
C ASP A 335 -6.74 14.55 -25.86
N SER A 336 -6.36 13.83 -24.80
CA SER A 336 -7.28 12.96 -24.08
C SER A 336 -8.39 13.74 -23.36
N ALA A 337 -9.57 13.13 -23.21
CA ALA A 337 -10.68 13.72 -22.47
C ALA A 337 -10.30 14.09 -21.03
N LEU A 338 -9.45 13.28 -20.37
CA LEU A 338 -8.95 13.55 -19.02
C LEU A 338 -8.04 14.79 -18.97
N ALA A 339 -7.21 15.02 -20.00
CA ALA A 339 -6.34 16.20 -20.07
C ALA A 339 -7.16 17.46 -20.36
N ARG A 340 -8.17 17.38 -21.24
CA ARG A 340 -9.13 18.48 -21.49
C ARG A 340 -9.87 18.84 -20.20
N TRP A 341 -10.46 17.85 -19.51
CA TRP A 341 -11.12 18.03 -18.23
C TRP A 341 -10.23 18.73 -17.18
N TYR A 342 -8.96 18.35 -17.09
CA TYR A 342 -8.02 19.00 -16.15
C TYR A 342 -7.78 20.46 -16.49
N ARG A 343 -7.55 20.79 -17.79
CA ARG A 343 -7.34 22.17 -18.25
C ARG A 343 -8.54 23.07 -17.97
N GLU A 344 -9.74 22.60 -18.26
CA GLU A 344 -10.97 23.33 -17.97
C GLU A 344 -11.10 23.63 -16.47
N ARG A 345 -10.83 22.65 -15.61
CA ARG A 345 -10.91 22.81 -14.14
C ARG A 345 -9.80 23.66 -13.53
N THR A 346 -8.73 23.90 -14.26
CA THR A 346 -7.59 24.69 -13.79
C THR A 346 -7.39 25.98 -14.59
N ALA A 347 -8.41 26.44 -15.30
CA ALA A 347 -8.40 27.65 -16.11
C ALA A 347 -8.10 28.92 -15.30
N ASP A 348 -8.47 28.93 -14.00
CA ASP A 348 -8.16 30.01 -13.05
C ASP A 348 -6.66 30.16 -12.73
N ARG A 349 -5.82 29.23 -13.18
CA ARG A 349 -4.36 29.16 -12.99
C ARG A 349 -3.88 29.19 -11.52
N ARG A 350 -4.76 29.10 -10.52
CA ARG A 350 -4.40 29.10 -9.11
C ARG A 350 -3.63 27.85 -8.73
N SER A 351 -2.53 28.00 -7.99
CA SER A 351 -1.69 26.87 -7.55
C SER A 351 -2.45 25.88 -6.65
N SER A 352 -3.34 26.37 -5.81
CA SER A 352 -4.20 25.54 -4.93
C SER A 352 -5.15 24.68 -5.77
N THR A 353 -5.84 25.26 -6.74
CA THR A 353 -6.74 24.54 -7.67
C THR A 353 -5.98 23.46 -8.42
N ARG A 354 -4.80 23.79 -8.98
CA ARG A 354 -3.96 22.81 -9.72
C ARG A 354 -3.54 21.64 -8.86
N LYS A 355 -3.14 21.86 -7.58
CA LYS A 355 -2.78 20.80 -6.64
C LYS A 355 -3.96 19.90 -6.27
N THR A 356 -5.15 20.43 -6.13
CA THR A 356 -6.35 19.64 -5.87
C THR A 356 -6.78 18.86 -7.12
N MET A 357 -6.79 19.50 -8.26
CA MET A 357 -7.23 18.90 -9.52
C MET A 357 -6.30 17.80 -10.02
N ILE A 358 -4.98 17.86 -9.75
CA ILE A 358 -4.08 16.77 -10.13
C ILE A 358 -4.38 15.49 -9.34
N VAL A 359 -4.80 15.60 -8.09
CA VAL A 359 -5.23 14.45 -7.28
C VAL A 359 -6.54 13.87 -7.81
N ALA A 360 -7.48 14.74 -8.20
CA ALA A 360 -8.72 14.31 -8.83
C ALA A 360 -8.47 13.63 -10.19
N LEU A 361 -7.53 14.16 -10.98
CA LEU A 361 -7.08 13.52 -12.22
C LEU A 361 -6.45 12.16 -11.95
N ALA A 362 -5.57 12.04 -10.95
CA ALA A 362 -4.97 10.77 -10.56
C ALA A 362 -6.03 9.70 -10.23
N ARG A 363 -7.09 10.08 -9.52
CA ARG A 363 -8.23 9.20 -9.24
C ARG A 363 -8.96 8.80 -10.52
N LYS A 364 -9.31 9.75 -11.39
CA LYS A 364 -9.99 9.47 -12.67
C LYS A 364 -9.14 8.59 -13.58
N LEU A 365 -7.84 8.86 -13.67
CA LEU A 365 -6.90 8.06 -14.45
C LEU A 365 -6.79 6.63 -13.93
N LEU A 366 -6.71 6.45 -12.60
CA LEU A 366 -6.70 5.11 -12.00
C LEU A 366 -7.96 4.32 -12.35
N ILE A 367 -9.13 4.95 -12.29
CA ILE A 367 -10.41 4.31 -12.67
C ILE A 367 -10.40 3.96 -14.16
N ALA A 368 -9.90 4.83 -15.03
CA ALA A 368 -9.80 4.57 -16.45
C ALA A 368 -8.84 3.40 -16.76
N LEU A 369 -7.69 3.32 -16.08
CA LEU A 369 -6.76 2.20 -16.23
C LEU A 369 -7.34 0.89 -15.67
N TRP A 370 -8.13 0.95 -14.61
CA TRP A 370 -8.84 -0.21 -14.08
C TRP A 370 -9.89 -0.72 -15.07
N LEU A 371 -10.68 0.16 -15.69
CA LEU A 371 -11.62 -0.19 -16.76
C LEU A 371 -10.89 -0.78 -17.97
N LEU A 372 -9.74 -0.23 -18.34
CA LEU A 372 -8.93 -0.77 -19.44
C LEU A 372 -8.53 -2.23 -19.19
N VAL A 373 -8.09 -2.60 -17.98
CA VAL A 373 -7.67 -3.98 -17.68
C VAL A 373 -8.82 -4.94 -17.39
N THR A 374 -9.99 -4.44 -16.95
CA THR A 374 -11.14 -5.28 -16.61
C THR A 374 -12.12 -5.46 -17.76
N THR A 375 -12.30 -4.43 -18.59
CA THR A 375 -13.30 -4.42 -19.68
C THR A 375 -12.71 -4.17 -21.06
N GLY A 376 -11.40 -3.87 -21.16
CA GLY A 376 -10.77 -3.47 -22.42
C GLY A 376 -11.06 -2.03 -22.84
N GLN A 377 -11.81 -1.25 -22.06
CA GLN A 377 -12.21 0.11 -22.43
C GLN A 377 -11.02 1.06 -22.43
N ILE A 378 -10.62 1.52 -23.59
CA ILE A 378 -9.55 2.50 -23.74
C ILE A 378 -10.03 3.87 -23.25
N PRO A 379 -9.21 4.60 -22.44
CA PRO A 379 -9.55 5.96 -22.04
C PRO A 379 -9.76 6.86 -23.24
N GLU A 380 -10.84 7.62 -23.27
CA GLU A 380 -11.25 8.46 -24.40
C GLU A 380 -10.15 9.41 -24.84
N GLY A 381 -9.82 9.38 -26.14
CA GLY A 381 -8.78 10.21 -26.75
C GLY A 381 -7.35 9.88 -26.29
N ALA A 382 -7.13 8.74 -25.65
CA ALA A 382 -5.79 8.31 -25.26
C ALA A 382 -5.04 7.65 -26.43
N SER A 383 -3.80 8.07 -26.64
CA SER A 383 -2.88 7.48 -27.61
C SER A 383 -2.23 6.23 -27.04
N LEU A 384 -2.23 5.15 -27.82
CA LEU A 384 -1.60 3.88 -27.48
C LEU A 384 -0.40 3.60 -28.38
N ARG A 385 0.63 2.98 -27.84
CA ARG A 385 1.70 2.36 -28.65
C ARG A 385 1.16 1.10 -29.33
N PRO A 386 1.78 0.66 -30.44
CA PRO A 386 1.55 -0.65 -30.99
C PRO A 386 1.68 -1.73 -29.91
N ALA A 387 1.08 -2.90 -30.15
CA ALA A 387 1.28 -4.04 -29.27
C ALA A 387 2.77 -4.45 -29.29
N ILE A 388 3.34 -4.62 -28.11
CA ILE A 388 4.70 -5.12 -27.89
C ILE A 388 4.67 -6.63 -27.96
#